data_e5781340e1afbf98fce725265a45ae4f
#
_entry.id   e5781340e1afbf98fce725265a45ae4f
#
_cell.length_a   1.000
_cell.length_b   1.000
_cell.length_c   1.000
_cell.angle_alpha   90.00
_cell.angle_beta   90.00
_cell.angle_gamma   90.00
#
_symmetry.space_group_name_H-M   'P 1'
#
loop_
_entity.id
_entity.type
_entity.pdbx_description
1 polymer ?
#
loop_
_entity_poly.entity_id
_entity_poly.type
_entity_poly.pdbx_seq_one_letter_code
_entity_poly.pdbx_strand_id
1 'polypeptide(L)'
;MASALTIADMKLLLVEDDAVMRAALERTLSRRGMLIEACGDGLVALAKWRAMSFDVILLDLTLPGMDGLQVLTQARQSGLNTPVLIATARGTVGDRITGLNLGADDYLPKPFDLDELEARLRALARRRPARADEGDETSSGEVLLGSLRYEKSSGAIYHADEAMELTPRELTLMQALMSKPGHAVAKERLFEIVFPGQADVQYEAIEVVVYRLRKKLQSCGVTLTTLRGLGYLIKANT
;
A
#
# COMPACT_ATOMS: atom_id res chain seq x y z
N MET A 1 -6.26 20.34 14.97
CA MET A 1 -6.37 20.52 13.51
C MET A 1 -5.38 19.56 12.88
N ALA A 2 -5.82 18.39 12.41
CA ALA A 2 -4.97 17.47 11.69
C ALA A 2 -4.43 18.18 10.45
N SER A 3 -3.13 18.37 10.35
CA SER A 3 -2.46 18.88 9.17
C SER A 3 -2.67 17.85 8.07
N ALA A 4 -3.62 18.11 7.18
CA ALA A 4 -3.69 17.38 5.92
C ALA A 4 -2.31 17.53 5.27
N LEU A 5 -1.64 16.41 4.98
CA LEU A 5 -0.43 16.40 4.17
C LEU A 5 -0.70 17.25 2.94
N THR A 6 -0.21 18.48 2.97
CA THR A 6 -0.25 19.37 1.82
C THR A 6 0.68 18.75 0.79
N ILE A 7 0.36 18.79 -0.48
CA ILE A 7 1.13 18.27 -1.62
C ILE A 7 2.61 18.73 -1.56
N ALA A 8 2.85 19.84 -0.90
CA ALA A 8 4.13 20.50 -0.74
C ALA A 8 5.22 19.69 0.01
N ASP A 9 4.90 18.51 0.57
CA ASP A 9 5.86 17.76 1.40
C ASP A 9 5.93 16.26 1.07
N MET A 10 5.17 15.78 0.07
CA MET A 10 5.14 14.36 -0.30
C MET A 10 6.46 13.92 -0.93
N LYS A 11 7.16 12.98 -0.30
CA LYS A 11 8.42 12.40 -0.78
C LYS A 11 8.15 11.22 -1.70
N LEU A 12 8.52 11.36 -2.98
CA LEU A 12 8.35 10.35 -4.03
C LEU A 12 9.71 9.79 -4.44
N LEU A 13 9.85 8.46 -4.47
CA LEU A 13 10.91 7.81 -5.24
C LEU A 13 10.38 7.51 -6.65
N LEU A 14 10.97 8.14 -7.66
CA LEU A 14 10.68 7.95 -9.08
C LEU A 14 11.71 7.01 -9.69
N VAL A 15 11.28 5.84 -10.14
CA VAL A 15 12.14 4.82 -10.76
C VAL A 15 11.71 4.60 -12.21
N GLU A 16 12.50 5.14 -13.15
CA GLU A 16 12.21 5.17 -14.58
C GLU A 16 13.53 5.13 -15.36
N ASP A 17 13.73 4.18 -16.26
CA ASP A 17 14.98 4.04 -17.04
C ASP A 17 15.07 5.04 -18.16
N ASP A 18 13.95 5.38 -18.81
CA ASP A 18 13.94 6.43 -19.86
C ASP A 18 14.28 7.80 -19.24
N ALA A 19 15.47 8.31 -19.57
CA ALA A 19 15.98 9.56 -19.03
C ALA A 19 15.11 10.77 -19.40
N VAL A 20 14.46 10.75 -20.57
CA VAL A 20 13.60 11.84 -21.04
C VAL A 20 12.30 11.85 -20.27
N MET A 21 11.65 10.69 -20.14
CA MET A 21 10.43 10.52 -19.35
C MET A 21 10.70 10.83 -17.89
N ARG A 22 11.77 10.28 -17.30
CA ARG A 22 12.18 10.54 -15.92
C ARG A 22 12.33 12.03 -15.63
N ALA A 23 13.08 12.76 -16.47
CA ALA A 23 13.28 14.20 -16.30
C ALA A 23 11.99 15.02 -16.49
N ALA A 24 11.10 14.58 -17.39
CA ALA A 24 9.81 15.23 -17.60
C ALA A 24 8.87 15.04 -16.39
N LEU A 25 8.79 13.81 -15.87
CA LEU A 25 8.00 13.49 -14.66
C LEU A 25 8.55 14.21 -13.42
N GLU A 26 9.86 14.17 -13.20
CA GLU A 26 10.52 14.86 -12.09
C GLU A 26 10.19 16.36 -12.12
N ARG A 27 10.37 17.02 -13.26
CA ARG A 27 10.06 18.45 -13.40
C ARG A 27 8.58 18.77 -13.17
N THR A 28 7.71 17.95 -13.72
CA THR A 28 6.27 18.21 -13.64
C THR A 28 5.72 17.99 -12.25
N LEU A 29 6.09 16.88 -11.61
CA LEU A 29 5.63 16.54 -10.26
C LEU A 29 6.27 17.44 -9.19
N SER A 30 7.55 17.88 -9.38
CA SER A 30 8.18 18.87 -8.50
C SER A 30 7.46 20.23 -8.55
N ARG A 31 7.03 20.67 -9.74
CA ARG A 31 6.21 21.90 -9.87
C ARG A 31 4.86 21.80 -9.18
N ARG A 32 4.37 20.59 -8.98
CA ARG A 32 3.13 20.30 -8.23
C ARG A 32 3.38 20.11 -6.72
N GLY A 33 4.61 20.38 -6.25
CA GLY A 33 4.98 20.42 -4.83
C GLY A 33 5.52 19.13 -4.25
N MET A 34 5.82 18.11 -5.06
CA MET A 34 6.39 16.84 -4.57
C MET A 34 7.92 16.94 -4.42
N LEU A 35 8.45 16.34 -3.37
CA LEU A 35 9.90 16.16 -3.19
C LEU A 35 10.31 14.84 -3.86
N ILE A 36 11.10 14.93 -4.93
CA ILE A 36 11.39 13.77 -5.78
C ILE A 36 12.85 13.36 -5.66
N GLU A 37 13.04 12.07 -5.35
CA GLU A 37 14.27 11.35 -5.58
C GLU A 37 14.09 10.48 -6.82
N ALA A 38 14.93 10.67 -7.84
CA ALA A 38 14.82 9.95 -9.10
C ALA A 38 16.02 9.01 -9.33
N CYS A 39 15.79 7.89 -9.99
CA CYS A 39 16.83 6.99 -10.49
C CYS A 39 16.32 6.17 -11.68
N GLY A 40 17.25 5.60 -12.46
CA GLY A 40 16.93 4.81 -13.65
C GLY A 40 17.42 3.37 -13.60
N ASP A 41 17.76 2.84 -12.43
CA ASP A 41 18.33 1.50 -12.24
C ASP A 41 17.71 0.85 -11.01
N GLY A 42 17.34 -0.44 -11.12
CA GLY A 42 16.65 -1.14 -10.07
C GLY A 42 17.49 -1.40 -8.81
N LEU A 43 18.80 -1.61 -8.94
CA LEU A 43 19.70 -1.77 -7.79
C LEU A 43 19.83 -0.47 -7.01
N VAL A 44 19.97 0.65 -7.74
CA VAL A 44 20.02 1.99 -7.14
C VAL A 44 18.70 2.33 -6.46
N ALA A 45 17.56 1.98 -7.09
CA ALA A 45 16.23 2.17 -6.52
C ALA A 45 16.09 1.45 -5.18
N LEU A 46 16.45 0.18 -5.10
CA LEU A 46 16.37 -0.60 -3.87
C LEU A 46 17.29 -0.05 -2.78
N ALA A 47 18.49 0.39 -3.12
CA ALA A 47 19.42 1.00 -2.18
C ALA A 47 18.86 2.32 -1.61
N LYS A 48 18.33 3.21 -2.46
CA LYS A 48 17.67 4.45 -2.03
C LYS A 48 16.46 4.18 -1.14
N TRP A 49 15.62 3.20 -1.51
CA TRP A 49 14.43 2.84 -0.74
C TRP A 49 14.76 2.33 0.66
N ARG A 50 15.87 1.60 0.83
CA ARG A 50 16.37 1.15 2.14
C ARG A 50 16.97 2.27 2.98
N ALA A 51 17.62 3.24 2.34
CA ALA A 51 18.35 4.31 3.01
C ALA A 51 17.48 5.51 3.42
N MET A 52 16.33 5.69 2.77
CA MET A 52 15.51 6.89 2.90
C MET A 52 14.03 6.54 3.07
N SER A 53 13.28 7.41 3.74
CA SER A 53 11.82 7.29 3.88
C SER A 53 11.11 8.01 2.74
N PHE A 54 10.19 7.31 2.07
CA PHE A 54 9.32 7.85 1.02
C PHE A 54 7.86 7.66 1.41
N ASP A 55 6.99 8.53 0.91
CA ASP A 55 5.54 8.42 1.11
C ASP A 55 4.90 7.53 0.06
N VAL A 56 5.48 7.49 -1.15
CA VAL A 56 5.06 6.64 -2.26
C VAL A 56 6.23 6.37 -3.19
N ILE A 57 6.20 5.22 -3.86
CA ILE A 57 7.15 4.81 -4.89
C ILE A 57 6.41 4.75 -6.23
N LEU A 58 6.94 5.41 -7.26
CA LEU A 58 6.54 5.23 -8.65
C LEU A 58 7.59 4.35 -9.32
N LEU A 59 7.21 3.15 -9.76
CA LEU A 59 8.13 2.11 -10.19
C LEU A 59 7.81 1.62 -11.61
N ASP A 60 8.76 1.81 -12.54
CA ASP A 60 8.71 1.03 -13.77
C ASP A 60 9.19 -0.39 -13.54
N LEU A 61 8.68 -1.33 -14.34
CA LEU A 61 9.10 -2.73 -14.30
C LEU A 61 10.33 -2.98 -15.18
N THR A 62 10.45 -2.26 -16.29
CA THR A 62 11.53 -2.46 -17.25
C THR A 62 12.72 -1.58 -16.88
N LEU A 63 13.61 -2.12 -16.03
CA LEU A 63 14.75 -1.40 -15.49
C LEU A 63 16.04 -2.16 -15.78
N PRO A 64 17.16 -1.47 -16.02
CA PRO A 64 18.48 -2.08 -16.02
C PRO A 64 18.89 -2.49 -14.61
N GLY A 65 19.89 -3.35 -14.52
CA GLY A 65 20.47 -3.86 -13.29
C GLY A 65 19.54 -4.85 -12.55
N MET A 66 18.37 -4.44 -12.15
CA MET A 66 17.36 -5.28 -11.50
C MET A 66 15.96 -4.92 -12.01
N ASP A 67 15.21 -5.91 -12.51
CA ASP A 67 13.81 -5.75 -12.94
C ASP A 67 12.93 -5.22 -11.80
N GLY A 68 11.95 -4.36 -12.11
CA GLY A 68 11.10 -3.71 -11.12
C GLY A 68 10.30 -4.68 -10.25
N LEU A 69 9.89 -5.85 -10.78
CA LEU A 69 9.24 -6.90 -9.96
C LEU A 69 10.22 -7.50 -8.94
N GLN A 70 11.49 -7.64 -9.30
CA GLN A 70 12.53 -8.10 -8.37
C GLN A 70 12.81 -7.04 -7.29
N VAL A 71 12.87 -5.75 -7.67
CA VAL A 71 12.99 -4.63 -6.73
C VAL A 71 11.86 -4.67 -5.71
N LEU A 72 10.60 -4.77 -6.18
CA LEU A 72 9.43 -4.85 -5.33
C LEU A 72 9.46 -6.07 -4.40
N THR A 73 9.80 -7.25 -4.94
CA THR A 73 9.88 -8.50 -4.16
C THR A 73 10.91 -8.37 -3.04
N GLN A 74 12.13 -7.88 -3.35
CA GLN A 74 13.18 -7.72 -2.34
C GLN A 74 12.85 -6.63 -1.32
N ALA A 75 12.22 -5.54 -1.74
CA ALA A 75 11.74 -4.50 -0.83
C ALA A 75 10.74 -5.08 0.18
N ARG A 76 9.73 -5.82 -0.29
CA ARG A 76 8.72 -6.44 0.58
C ARG A 76 9.30 -7.52 1.49
N GLN A 77 10.25 -8.31 1.01
CA GLN A 77 10.99 -9.29 1.84
C GLN A 77 11.84 -8.63 2.92
N SER A 78 12.31 -7.41 2.68
CA SER A 78 13.06 -6.59 3.66
C SER A 78 12.16 -5.78 4.60
N GLY A 79 10.83 -5.99 4.60
CA GLY A 79 9.87 -5.26 5.46
C GLY A 79 9.50 -3.86 4.98
N LEU A 80 9.95 -3.41 3.79
CA LEU A 80 9.60 -2.10 3.26
C LEU A 80 8.16 -2.08 2.76
N ASN A 81 7.28 -1.38 3.47
CA ASN A 81 5.84 -1.33 3.21
C ASN A 81 5.36 0.00 2.60
N THR A 82 6.29 0.84 2.12
CA THR A 82 5.93 2.07 1.40
C THR A 82 4.99 1.74 0.23
N PRO A 83 3.91 2.50 0.03
CA PRO A 83 2.99 2.32 -1.10
C PRO A 83 3.72 2.36 -2.44
N VAL A 84 3.37 1.45 -3.36
CA VAL A 84 3.97 1.35 -4.68
C VAL A 84 2.91 1.47 -5.76
N LEU A 85 3.07 2.45 -6.65
CA LEU A 85 2.39 2.53 -7.93
C LEU A 85 3.34 2.02 -9.02
N ILE A 86 2.97 0.94 -9.68
CA ILE A 86 3.67 0.48 -10.88
C ILE A 86 3.19 1.30 -12.08
N ALA A 87 4.12 1.89 -12.84
CA ALA A 87 3.82 2.58 -14.10
C ALA A 87 4.72 2.03 -15.20
N THR A 88 4.16 1.23 -16.12
CA THR A 88 4.97 0.48 -17.09
C THR A 88 4.23 0.25 -18.41
N ALA A 89 4.98 0.01 -19.48
CA ALA A 89 4.46 -0.41 -20.79
C ALA A 89 4.01 -1.89 -20.80
N ARG A 90 4.38 -2.70 -19.79
CA ARG A 90 3.88 -4.07 -19.65
C ARG A 90 2.41 -4.01 -19.24
N GLY A 91 1.49 -4.11 -20.21
CA GLY A 91 0.06 -3.86 -20.02
C GLY A 91 -0.82 -5.10 -19.95
N THR A 92 -0.25 -6.32 -19.94
CA THR A 92 -1.08 -7.53 -19.92
C THR A 92 -1.77 -7.71 -18.56
N VAL A 93 -2.94 -8.35 -18.57
CA VAL A 93 -3.65 -8.69 -17.32
C VAL A 93 -2.75 -9.53 -16.39
N GLY A 94 -1.94 -10.44 -16.97
CA GLY A 94 -0.99 -11.27 -16.24
C GLY A 94 0.09 -10.44 -15.52
N ASP A 95 0.68 -9.44 -16.19
CA ASP A 95 1.69 -8.56 -15.57
C ASP A 95 1.10 -7.77 -14.41
N ARG A 96 -0.13 -7.25 -14.58
CA ARG A 96 -0.85 -6.52 -13.55
C ARG A 96 -1.12 -7.39 -12.32
N ILE A 97 -1.65 -8.60 -12.54
CA ILE A 97 -1.88 -9.57 -11.47
C ILE A 97 -0.57 -9.90 -10.76
N THR A 98 0.50 -10.13 -11.50
CA THR A 98 1.82 -10.44 -10.92
C THR A 98 2.35 -9.29 -10.06
N GLY A 99 2.32 -8.05 -10.58
CA GLY A 99 2.77 -6.87 -9.82
C GLY A 99 1.98 -6.66 -8.52
N LEU A 100 0.64 -6.77 -8.60
CA LEU A 100 -0.22 -6.67 -7.43
C LEU A 100 0.01 -7.81 -6.44
N ASN A 101 0.25 -9.03 -6.93
CA ASN A 101 0.56 -10.21 -6.12
C ASN A 101 1.89 -10.06 -5.38
N LEU A 102 2.87 -9.39 -5.97
CA LEU A 102 4.17 -9.14 -5.36
C LEU A 102 4.18 -7.98 -4.36
N GLY A 103 3.08 -7.20 -4.23
CA GLY A 103 2.95 -6.18 -3.21
C GLY A 103 2.82 -4.75 -3.73
N ALA A 104 2.62 -4.55 -5.02
CA ALA A 104 2.19 -3.25 -5.52
C ALA A 104 0.80 -2.88 -4.99
N ASP A 105 0.58 -1.60 -4.75
CA ASP A 105 -0.68 -1.08 -4.23
C ASP A 105 -1.59 -0.57 -5.35
N ASP A 106 -1.00 -0.21 -6.50
CA ASP A 106 -1.74 0.18 -7.70
C ASP A 106 -0.89 -0.06 -8.95
N TYR A 107 -1.52 0.02 -10.14
CA TYR A 107 -0.91 -0.26 -11.42
C TYR A 107 -1.48 0.68 -12.49
N LEU A 108 -0.60 1.37 -13.22
CA LEU A 108 -0.95 2.34 -14.25
C LEU A 108 -0.21 1.99 -15.55
N PRO A 109 -0.92 1.55 -16.61
CA PRO A 109 -0.29 1.25 -17.89
C PRO A 109 0.18 2.53 -18.60
N LYS A 110 1.33 2.47 -19.26
CA LYS A 110 1.80 3.51 -20.19
C LYS A 110 1.13 3.30 -21.57
N PRO A 111 0.71 4.38 -22.27
CA PRO A 111 0.77 5.78 -21.89
C PRO A 111 -0.33 6.16 -20.89
N PHE A 112 -0.04 7.06 -19.97
CA PHE A 112 -0.98 7.53 -18.94
C PHE A 112 -1.13 9.06 -18.98
N ASP A 113 -2.24 9.54 -18.43
CA ASP A 113 -2.47 10.94 -18.16
C ASP A 113 -1.76 11.39 -16.88
N LEU A 114 -1.16 12.60 -16.88
CA LEU A 114 -0.44 13.12 -15.72
C LEU A 114 -1.34 13.44 -14.53
N ASP A 115 -2.57 13.84 -14.77
CA ASP A 115 -3.52 14.14 -13.70
C ASP A 115 -4.04 12.84 -13.08
N GLU A 116 -4.20 11.76 -13.87
CA GLU A 116 -4.48 10.42 -13.36
C GLU A 116 -3.32 9.90 -12.50
N LEU A 117 -2.07 9.99 -13.00
CA LEU A 117 -0.89 9.60 -12.24
C LEU A 117 -0.85 10.30 -10.89
N GLU A 118 -1.01 11.63 -10.88
CA GLU A 118 -0.98 12.42 -9.66
C GLU A 118 -2.10 12.05 -8.69
N ALA A 119 -3.32 11.89 -9.19
CA ALA A 119 -4.46 11.50 -8.35
C ALA A 119 -4.22 10.16 -7.65
N ARG A 120 -3.62 9.18 -8.35
CA ARG A 120 -3.26 7.87 -7.80
C ARG A 120 -2.13 7.96 -6.78
N LEU A 121 -1.05 8.71 -7.06
CA LEU A 121 0.05 8.94 -6.11
C LEU A 121 -0.46 9.57 -4.80
N ARG A 122 -1.32 10.59 -4.91
CA ARG A 122 -1.95 11.23 -3.73
C ARG A 122 -2.85 10.28 -2.96
N ALA A 123 -3.63 9.44 -3.65
CA ALA A 123 -4.49 8.46 -2.99
C ALA A 123 -3.69 7.43 -2.21
N LEU A 124 -2.55 7.00 -2.74
CA LEU A 124 -1.64 6.06 -2.07
C LEU A 124 -0.93 6.69 -0.87
N ALA A 125 -0.42 7.92 -1.00
CA ALA A 125 0.26 8.62 0.09
C ALA A 125 -0.66 8.89 1.29
N ARG A 126 -1.95 9.22 1.04
CA ARG A 126 -2.96 9.42 2.12
C ARG A 126 -3.29 8.16 2.92
N ARG A 127 -3.05 6.96 2.36
CA ARG A 127 -3.33 5.68 3.02
C ARG A 127 -2.25 5.28 4.04
N ARG A 128 -1.18 6.05 4.16
CA ARG A 128 -0.17 5.84 5.20
C ARG A 128 -0.78 6.29 6.55
N PRO A 129 -0.76 5.44 7.60
CA PRO A 129 -1.11 5.91 8.93
C PRO A 129 -0.21 7.09 9.27
N ALA A 130 -0.80 8.18 9.74
CA ALA A 130 -0.04 9.34 10.21
C ALA A 130 0.99 8.83 11.22
N ARG A 131 2.27 9.26 11.07
CA ARG A 131 3.26 9.10 12.14
C ARG A 131 2.62 9.64 13.40
N ALA A 132 2.63 8.83 14.45
CA ALA A 132 2.19 9.25 15.76
C ALA A 132 3.03 10.46 16.19
N ASP A 133 2.52 11.67 15.93
CA ASP A 133 2.88 12.85 16.66
C ASP A 133 1.89 12.97 17.82
N GLU A 134 2.48 13.11 18.98
CA GLU A 134 1.85 13.13 20.30
C GLU A 134 0.74 14.18 20.39
N GLY A 135 -0.39 13.80 20.94
CA GLY A 135 -1.31 14.70 21.66
C GLY A 135 -2.59 15.07 20.95
N ASP A 136 -3.61 14.23 21.11
CA ASP A 136 -4.94 14.68 21.59
C ASP A 136 -5.73 13.49 22.15
N GLU A 137 -5.82 13.42 23.46
CA GLU A 137 -6.70 12.50 24.19
C GLU A 137 -8.12 13.07 24.16
N THR A 138 -8.98 12.55 23.28
CA THR A 138 -10.44 12.45 23.56
C THR A 138 -11.20 11.74 22.43
N SER A 139 -11.52 10.56 22.66
CA SER A 139 -12.52 9.58 22.19
C SER A 139 -11.86 8.28 21.70
N SER A 140 -11.46 7.48 22.64
CA SER A 140 -10.87 6.15 22.48
C SER A 140 -11.89 5.15 21.93
N GLY A 141 -12.07 5.14 20.61
CA GLY A 141 -12.70 4.03 19.93
C GLY A 141 -11.69 2.94 19.63
N GLU A 142 -11.13 2.29 20.64
CA GLU A 142 -10.25 1.13 20.45
C GLU A 142 -11.06 -0.15 20.24
N VAL A 143 -10.60 -1.02 19.37
CA VAL A 143 -11.14 -2.37 19.20
C VAL A 143 -10.06 -3.37 19.53
N LEU A 144 -10.29 -4.17 20.58
CA LEU A 144 -9.38 -5.24 21.00
C LEU A 144 -9.82 -6.56 20.41
N LEU A 145 -8.88 -7.35 19.89
CA LEU A 145 -9.12 -8.69 19.37
C LEU A 145 -7.88 -9.59 19.58
N GLY A 146 -7.93 -10.49 20.55
CA GLY A 146 -6.75 -11.24 20.97
C GLY A 146 -5.65 -10.29 21.45
N SER A 147 -4.45 -10.40 20.87
CA SER A 147 -3.32 -9.49 21.13
C SER A 147 -3.28 -8.26 20.22
N LEU A 148 -4.31 -8.08 19.37
CA LEU A 148 -4.39 -6.94 18.47
C LEU A 148 -5.22 -5.81 19.08
N ARG A 149 -4.75 -4.59 18.85
CA ARG A 149 -5.46 -3.35 19.18
C ARG A 149 -5.58 -2.48 17.93
N TYR A 150 -6.80 -2.19 17.55
CA TYR A 150 -7.11 -1.24 16.48
C TYR A 150 -7.52 0.09 17.07
N GLU A 151 -6.76 1.12 16.84
CA GLU A 151 -7.06 2.48 17.25
C GLU A 151 -7.75 3.24 16.11
N LYS A 152 -9.03 3.53 16.27
CA LYS A 152 -9.84 4.16 15.22
C LYS A 152 -9.42 5.59 14.91
N SER A 153 -8.86 6.30 15.88
CA SER A 153 -8.43 7.70 15.74
C SER A 153 -7.24 7.84 14.79
N SER A 154 -6.22 7.01 14.95
CA SER A 154 -5.02 6.98 14.10
C SER A 154 -5.18 6.05 12.89
N GLY A 155 -6.12 5.11 12.95
CA GLY A 155 -6.26 4.03 11.98
C GLY A 155 -5.18 2.95 12.10
N ALA A 156 -4.33 3.00 13.11
CA ALA A 156 -3.23 2.07 13.31
C ALA A 156 -3.68 0.76 13.96
N ILE A 157 -2.99 -0.32 13.61
CA ILE A 157 -3.16 -1.64 14.22
C ILE A 157 -1.89 -1.97 14.99
N TYR A 158 -2.02 -2.34 16.25
CA TYR A 158 -0.93 -2.72 17.13
C TYR A 158 -1.00 -4.19 17.50
N HIS A 159 0.17 -4.81 17.66
CA HIS A 159 0.35 -6.15 18.23
C HIS A 159 1.36 -6.04 19.38
N ALA A 160 0.97 -6.40 20.59
CA ALA A 160 1.80 -6.29 21.80
C ALA A 160 2.44 -4.88 21.95
N ASP A 161 1.62 -3.82 21.72
CA ASP A 161 1.98 -2.39 21.78
C ASP A 161 2.95 -1.90 20.69
N GLU A 162 3.35 -2.75 19.75
CA GLU A 162 4.10 -2.35 18.56
C GLU A 162 3.17 -2.16 17.36
N ALA A 163 3.35 -1.08 16.62
CA ALA A 163 2.56 -0.84 15.41
C ALA A 163 2.89 -1.92 14.35
N MET A 164 1.87 -2.57 13.83
CA MET A 164 2.04 -3.59 12.79
C MET A 164 2.48 -2.95 11.47
N GLU A 165 3.53 -3.49 10.87
CA GLU A 165 3.96 -3.12 9.53
C GLU A 165 3.04 -3.75 8.47
N LEU A 166 2.01 -3.00 8.06
CA LEU A 166 1.04 -3.39 7.04
C LEU A 166 1.20 -2.50 5.79
N THR A 167 1.09 -3.11 4.61
CA THR A 167 0.92 -2.31 3.39
C THR A 167 -0.43 -1.60 3.42
N PRO A 168 -0.63 -0.51 2.65
CA PRO A 168 -1.91 0.22 2.64
C PRO A 168 -3.13 -0.67 2.40
N ARG A 169 -3.04 -1.66 1.51
CA ARG A 169 -4.15 -2.59 1.25
C ARG A 169 -4.39 -3.58 2.39
N GLU A 170 -3.33 -4.09 2.99
CA GLU A 170 -3.44 -4.95 4.17
C GLU A 170 -4.04 -4.18 5.35
N LEU A 171 -3.62 -2.93 5.56
CA LEU A 171 -4.18 -2.06 6.59
C LEU A 171 -5.66 -1.80 6.35
N THR A 172 -6.03 -1.40 5.12
CA THR A 172 -7.43 -1.15 4.77
C THR A 172 -8.30 -2.40 4.96
N LEU A 173 -7.80 -3.58 4.54
CA LEU A 173 -8.48 -4.85 4.77
C LEU A 173 -8.65 -5.14 6.26
N MET A 174 -7.59 -4.95 7.04
CA MET A 174 -7.59 -5.19 8.48
C MET A 174 -8.54 -4.26 9.22
N GLN A 175 -8.56 -2.96 8.87
CA GLN A 175 -9.50 -1.98 9.43
C GLN A 175 -10.95 -2.37 9.14
N ALA A 176 -11.25 -2.79 7.90
CA ALA A 176 -12.60 -3.24 7.52
C ALA A 176 -13.04 -4.47 8.34
N LEU A 177 -12.15 -5.43 8.56
CA LEU A 177 -12.44 -6.63 9.34
C LEU A 177 -12.53 -6.34 10.85
N MET A 178 -11.66 -5.46 11.37
CA MET A 178 -11.67 -5.07 12.79
C MET A 178 -12.75 -4.06 13.14
N SER A 179 -13.43 -3.48 12.17
CA SER A 179 -14.60 -2.62 12.44
C SER A 179 -15.72 -3.38 13.13
N LYS A 180 -15.88 -4.70 12.86
CA LYS A 180 -16.85 -5.62 13.45
C LYS A 180 -16.23 -7.01 13.61
N PRO A 181 -15.37 -7.25 14.63
CA PRO A 181 -14.76 -8.54 14.84
C PRO A 181 -15.79 -9.66 15.02
N GLY A 182 -15.49 -10.84 14.50
CA GLY A 182 -16.40 -11.99 14.56
C GLY A 182 -17.57 -11.95 13.57
N HIS A 183 -17.74 -10.89 12.80
CA HIS A 183 -18.76 -10.80 11.77
C HIS A 183 -18.13 -10.98 10.38
N ALA A 184 -18.86 -11.69 9.50
CA ALA A 184 -18.44 -11.86 8.13
C ALA A 184 -18.61 -10.54 7.34
N VAL A 185 -17.58 -10.18 6.57
CA VAL A 185 -17.65 -9.10 5.58
C VAL A 185 -17.59 -9.73 4.20
N ALA A 186 -18.57 -9.42 3.36
CA ALA A 186 -18.67 -9.97 2.02
C ALA A 186 -17.42 -9.66 1.18
N LYS A 187 -17.01 -10.62 0.33
CA LYS A 187 -15.82 -10.49 -0.52
C LYS A 187 -15.93 -9.27 -1.43
N GLU A 188 -17.13 -9.02 -1.98
CA GLU A 188 -17.46 -7.87 -2.81
C GLU A 188 -17.19 -6.55 -2.07
N ARG A 189 -17.69 -6.47 -0.85
CA ARG A 189 -17.54 -5.27 -0.02
C ARG A 189 -16.08 -5.00 0.34
N LEU A 190 -15.32 -6.04 0.66
CA LEU A 190 -13.89 -5.90 0.94
C LEU A 190 -13.12 -5.49 -0.32
N PHE A 191 -13.51 -6.02 -1.48
CA PHE A 191 -12.91 -5.62 -2.74
C PHE A 191 -13.13 -4.12 -3.02
N GLU A 192 -14.37 -3.62 -2.89
CA GLU A 192 -14.68 -2.19 -3.06
C GLU A 192 -13.87 -1.29 -2.11
N ILE A 193 -13.70 -1.73 -0.86
CA ILE A 193 -12.95 -0.97 0.17
C ILE A 193 -11.45 -0.96 -0.12
N VAL A 194 -10.88 -2.11 -0.51
CA VAL A 194 -9.44 -2.29 -0.72
C VAL A 194 -8.98 -1.80 -2.10
N PHE A 195 -9.87 -1.83 -3.11
CA PHE A 195 -9.61 -1.45 -4.49
C PHE A 195 -10.62 -0.40 -5.01
N PRO A 196 -10.80 0.75 -4.36
CA PRO A 196 -11.81 1.72 -4.74
C PRO A 196 -11.56 2.30 -6.13
N GLY A 197 -12.58 2.25 -7.00
CA GLY A 197 -12.53 2.82 -8.35
C GLY A 197 -11.64 2.06 -9.35
N GLN A 198 -11.15 0.87 -9.01
CA GLN A 198 -10.31 0.07 -9.89
C GLN A 198 -11.14 -0.95 -10.68
N ALA A 199 -11.84 -0.48 -11.70
CA ALA A 199 -12.69 -1.34 -12.55
C ALA A 199 -11.92 -2.46 -13.29
N ASP A 200 -10.61 -2.26 -13.50
CA ASP A 200 -9.75 -3.21 -14.22
C ASP A 200 -9.07 -4.26 -13.32
N VAL A 201 -9.23 -4.18 -12.01
CA VAL A 201 -8.66 -5.17 -11.08
C VAL A 201 -9.62 -6.33 -10.96
N GLN A 202 -9.10 -7.54 -11.23
CA GLN A 202 -9.89 -8.75 -11.05
C GLN A 202 -10.28 -8.94 -9.58
N TYR A 203 -11.51 -9.38 -9.38
CA TYR A 203 -12.12 -9.59 -8.07
C TYR A 203 -11.33 -10.56 -7.17
N GLU A 204 -10.58 -11.47 -7.76
CA GLU A 204 -9.69 -12.42 -7.10
C GLU A 204 -8.47 -11.76 -6.42
N ALA A 205 -8.13 -10.52 -6.78
CA ALA A 205 -7.01 -9.80 -6.18
C ALA A 205 -7.13 -9.62 -4.66
N ILE A 206 -8.37 -9.62 -4.12
CA ILE A 206 -8.60 -9.57 -2.68
C ILE A 206 -8.04 -10.81 -1.97
N GLU A 207 -8.04 -11.97 -2.60
CA GLU A 207 -7.55 -13.23 -2.01
C GLU A 207 -6.06 -13.17 -1.72
N VAL A 208 -5.32 -12.43 -2.55
CA VAL A 208 -3.89 -12.23 -2.37
C VAL A 208 -3.61 -11.35 -1.14
N VAL A 209 -4.38 -10.26 -0.98
CA VAL A 209 -4.26 -9.40 0.21
C VAL A 209 -4.60 -10.19 1.46
N VAL A 210 -5.68 -11.00 1.42
CA VAL A 210 -6.08 -11.91 2.50
C VAL A 210 -4.98 -12.92 2.83
N TYR A 211 -4.37 -13.54 1.81
CA TYR A 211 -3.29 -14.51 2.00
C TYR A 211 -2.08 -13.89 2.71
N ARG A 212 -1.66 -12.69 2.29
CA ARG A 212 -0.55 -11.97 2.91
C ARG A 212 -0.86 -11.57 4.34
N LEU A 213 -2.05 -11.01 4.55
CA LEU A 213 -2.47 -10.64 5.89
C LEU A 213 -2.51 -11.85 6.83
N ARG A 214 -2.99 -13.02 6.36
CA ARG A 214 -2.93 -14.26 7.15
C ARG A 214 -1.53 -14.61 7.62
N LYS A 215 -0.51 -14.46 6.76
CA LYS A 215 0.88 -14.72 7.15
C LYS A 215 1.35 -13.81 8.28
N LYS A 216 0.99 -12.52 8.21
CA LYS A 216 1.35 -11.56 9.26
C LYS A 216 0.60 -11.77 10.57
N LEU A 217 -0.58 -12.38 10.52
CA LEU A 217 -1.42 -12.64 11.69
C LEU A 217 -1.09 -13.96 12.42
N GLN A 218 -0.18 -14.80 11.92
CA GLN A 218 0.11 -16.12 12.48
C GLN A 218 0.54 -16.07 13.96
N SER A 219 1.26 -15.01 14.37
CA SER A 219 1.75 -14.81 15.74
C SER A 219 0.84 -13.94 16.60
N CYS A 220 -0.28 -13.42 16.06
CA CYS A 220 -1.07 -12.38 16.72
C CYS A 220 -2.25 -12.93 17.53
N GLY A 221 -2.38 -14.23 17.74
CA GLY A 221 -3.49 -14.81 18.50
C GLY A 221 -4.87 -14.61 17.86
N VAL A 222 -4.92 -14.37 16.55
CA VAL A 222 -6.16 -14.17 15.80
C VAL A 222 -6.16 -15.02 14.53
N THR A 223 -7.35 -15.34 14.02
CA THR A 223 -7.51 -16.09 12.77
C THR A 223 -8.41 -15.33 11.80
N LEU A 224 -7.91 -15.13 10.58
CA LEU A 224 -8.66 -14.62 9.43
C LEU A 224 -9.24 -15.80 8.64
N THR A 225 -10.53 -16.03 8.78
CA THR A 225 -11.25 -17.19 8.24
C THR A 225 -12.00 -16.82 6.97
N THR A 226 -11.97 -17.71 5.95
CA THR A 226 -12.87 -17.65 4.81
C THR A 226 -14.14 -18.41 5.12
N LEU A 227 -15.29 -17.76 4.98
CA LEU A 227 -16.60 -18.39 5.04
C LEU A 227 -17.15 -18.49 3.61
N ARG A 228 -17.27 -19.72 3.11
CA ARG A 228 -17.78 -19.97 1.74
C ARG A 228 -19.13 -19.30 1.53
N GLY A 229 -19.24 -18.48 0.50
CA GLY A 229 -20.47 -17.75 0.15
C GLY A 229 -20.80 -16.54 1.03
N LEU A 230 -20.05 -16.28 2.12
CA LEU A 230 -20.30 -15.17 3.05
C LEU A 230 -19.14 -14.15 3.09
N GLY A 231 -17.94 -14.53 2.65
CA GLY A 231 -16.77 -13.65 2.65
C GLY A 231 -15.73 -14.02 3.71
N TYR A 232 -15.21 -13.02 4.43
CA TYR A 232 -14.11 -13.17 5.39
C TYR A 232 -14.49 -12.60 6.75
N LEU A 233 -13.99 -13.20 7.81
CA LEU A 233 -14.07 -12.66 9.17
C LEU A 233 -12.74 -12.81 9.91
N ILE A 234 -12.50 -11.92 10.87
CA ILE A 234 -11.41 -12.06 11.83
C ILE A 234 -11.97 -12.36 13.22
N LYS A 235 -11.34 -13.29 13.92
CA LYS A 235 -11.71 -13.67 15.29
C LYS A 235 -10.47 -13.97 16.13
N ALA A 236 -10.58 -13.82 17.45
CA ALA A 236 -9.54 -14.29 18.37
C ALA A 236 -9.45 -15.82 18.35
N ASN A 237 -8.25 -16.34 18.52
CA ASN A 237 -8.04 -17.77 18.75
C ASN A 237 -8.55 -18.08 20.18
N THR A 238 -9.34 -19.08 20.27
CA THR A 238 -9.84 -19.62 21.58
C THR A 238 -8.75 -20.43 22.24
#